data_afeee033b1217c75940f7ddff0169d6d
#
_entry.id   afeee033b1217c75940f7ddff0169d6d
#
_cell.length_a   1.000
_cell.length_b   1.000
_cell.length_c   1.000
_cell.angle_alpha   90.00
_cell.angle_beta   90.00
_cell.angle_gamma   90.00
#
_symmetry.space_group_name_H-M   'P 1'
#
loop_
_entity.id
_entity.type
_entity.pdbx_description
1 polymer ?
#
loop_
_entity_poly.entity_id
_entity_poly.type
_entity_poly.pdbx_seq_one_letter_code
_entity_poly.pdbx_strand_id
1 'polypeptide(L)'
;MAQQDIETLKRIIATSTVPQAVEKAKKELERLESSGAAQLQVAAALGTEADPQVIALLDALNKVASGVSGGTVNPADVRSIVLSELALRKINYDDFSLSLKALIDKLASQQTVQFNVNDGLGTLVSSTVTQMSVVDNKLIQLILSDLDARNNVYLYGGAGTGKTFISEQVADLMGWKAITLNCNQYTSPLDIVGGQTIDGYQEGKLSIAWANEMENPDGSVTKYNGCVLILDELPKIDPNTAGILNDALAKVKRIKYDKQGNPIKPTIFNGQNKELSLGNLFVIATGNVPLNTIDPDYEANFKQDLSLQDRFIGSTYKVFVNYDNEFNVIMKGFAFIWIFCTKVREAIEEVKATGQAFVSIRLMENLRNTYKVFRSVEAQIASNIPVAITKPKTLIDGLDTFFLLIKKNQRDSILSKVDYEGFKKIVEQKNKMPYDPSAPNFDTDAELAEAQNMIARNLQKQKNLMNE
;
A
#
# COMPACT_ATOMS: atom_id res chain seq x y z
N MET A 1 -14.95 -22.44 24.73
CA MET A 1 -15.73 -21.23 24.98
C MET A 1 -15.94 -20.44 23.70
N ALA A 2 -14.94 -19.91 23.07
CA ALA A 2 -15.12 -19.07 21.85
C ALA A 2 -15.90 -19.74 20.68
N GLN A 3 -15.75 -21.03 20.45
CA GLN A 3 -16.46 -21.74 19.37
C GLN A 3 -17.96 -21.93 19.67
N GLN A 4 -18.34 -22.12 20.94
CA GLN A 4 -19.74 -22.16 21.38
C GLN A 4 -20.41 -20.77 21.29
N ASP A 5 -19.63 -19.68 21.53
CA ASP A 5 -20.13 -18.32 21.43
C ASP A 5 -20.37 -17.92 19.96
N ILE A 6 -19.48 -18.33 19.06
CA ILE A 6 -19.64 -18.11 17.61
C ILE A 6 -20.87 -18.84 17.05
N GLU A 7 -21.09 -20.10 17.44
CA GLU A 7 -22.29 -20.86 17.02
C GLU A 7 -23.58 -20.23 17.58
N THR A 8 -23.54 -19.75 18.81
CA THR A 8 -24.67 -19.06 19.43
C THR A 8 -24.99 -17.75 18.73
N LEU A 9 -23.98 -16.95 18.38
CA LEU A 9 -24.16 -15.71 17.62
C LEU A 9 -24.69 -15.97 16.20
N LYS A 10 -24.18 -16.98 15.49
CA LYS A 10 -24.70 -17.41 14.17
C LYS A 10 -26.17 -17.85 14.26
N ARG A 11 -26.55 -18.54 15.35
CA ARG A 11 -27.91 -18.92 15.59
C ARG A 11 -28.83 -17.71 15.85
N ILE A 12 -28.39 -16.75 16.64
CA ILE A 12 -29.14 -15.49 16.89
C ILE A 12 -29.35 -14.72 15.57
N ILE A 13 -28.32 -14.62 14.73
CA ILE A 13 -28.40 -13.95 13.41
C ILE A 13 -29.42 -14.65 12.50
N ALA A 14 -29.49 -15.98 12.54
CA ALA A 14 -30.38 -16.78 11.69
C ALA A 14 -31.84 -16.84 12.17
N THR A 15 -32.08 -16.70 13.49
CA THR A 15 -33.41 -16.98 14.08
C THR A 15 -34.09 -15.79 14.71
N SER A 16 -33.37 -14.69 14.99
CA SER A 16 -33.93 -13.53 15.64
C SER A 16 -34.70 -12.64 14.68
N THR A 17 -35.91 -12.26 15.05
CA THR A 17 -36.78 -11.32 14.33
C THR A 17 -36.58 -9.87 14.80
N VAL A 18 -35.72 -9.62 15.78
CA VAL A 18 -35.45 -8.27 16.33
C VAL A 18 -34.23 -7.67 15.66
N PRO A 19 -34.38 -6.61 14.83
CA PRO A 19 -33.27 -6.04 14.03
C PRO A 19 -32.06 -5.60 14.85
N GLN A 20 -32.27 -4.99 16.01
CA GLN A 20 -31.19 -4.54 16.90
C GLN A 20 -30.39 -5.70 17.51
N ALA A 21 -31.03 -6.85 17.80
CA ALA A 21 -30.36 -8.03 18.31
C ALA A 21 -29.51 -8.70 17.22
N VAL A 22 -30.00 -8.72 15.98
CA VAL A 22 -29.27 -9.25 14.81
C VAL A 22 -28.05 -8.39 14.52
N GLU A 23 -28.17 -7.08 14.55
CA GLU A 23 -27.05 -6.14 14.29
C GLU A 23 -25.98 -6.22 15.38
N LYS A 24 -26.38 -6.34 16.65
CA LYS A 24 -25.46 -6.53 17.77
C LYS A 24 -24.73 -7.88 17.67
N ALA A 25 -25.44 -8.93 17.31
CA ALA A 25 -24.86 -10.27 17.13
C ALA A 25 -23.89 -10.32 15.92
N LYS A 26 -24.18 -9.61 14.82
CA LYS A 26 -23.26 -9.46 13.67
C LYS A 26 -21.97 -8.76 14.05
N LYS A 27 -22.04 -7.62 14.75
CA LYS A 27 -20.86 -6.89 15.24
C LYS A 27 -20.00 -7.71 16.18
N GLU A 28 -20.62 -8.48 17.08
CA GLU A 28 -19.88 -9.34 18.00
C GLU A 28 -19.29 -10.57 17.30
N LEU A 29 -19.96 -11.11 16.28
CA LEU A 29 -19.43 -12.19 15.45
C LEU A 29 -18.21 -11.72 14.63
N GLU A 30 -18.29 -10.55 13.99
CA GLU A 30 -17.16 -9.93 13.29
C GLU A 30 -15.97 -9.69 14.23
N ARG A 31 -16.24 -9.25 15.46
CA ARG A 31 -15.21 -9.06 16.49
C ARG A 31 -14.52 -10.37 16.88
N LEU A 32 -15.29 -11.45 17.03
CA LEU A 32 -14.76 -12.76 17.38
C LEU A 32 -14.06 -13.44 16.21
N GLU A 33 -14.56 -13.28 14.99
CA GLU A 33 -13.93 -13.84 13.78
C GLU A 33 -12.62 -13.09 13.43
N SER A 34 -12.54 -11.77 13.62
CA SER A 34 -11.30 -11.01 13.45
C SER A 34 -10.25 -11.34 14.52
N SER A 35 -10.67 -11.54 15.76
CA SER A 35 -9.82 -12.05 16.85
C SER A 35 -9.36 -13.50 16.61
N GLY A 36 -10.26 -14.35 16.08
CA GLY A 36 -9.94 -15.74 15.73
C GLY A 36 -9.03 -15.87 14.51
N ALA A 37 -9.12 -14.97 13.54
CA ALA A 37 -8.22 -14.94 12.37
C ALA A 37 -6.78 -14.59 12.76
N ALA A 38 -6.59 -13.69 13.73
CA ALA A 38 -5.27 -13.41 14.29
C ALA A 38 -4.70 -14.63 15.05
N GLN A 39 -5.53 -15.33 15.81
CA GLN A 39 -5.14 -16.57 16.50
C GLN A 39 -4.78 -17.71 15.55
N LEU A 40 -5.53 -17.86 14.44
CA LEU A 40 -5.27 -18.87 13.40
C LEU A 40 -3.98 -18.53 12.61
N GLN A 41 -3.69 -17.26 12.35
CA GLN A 41 -2.43 -16.86 11.70
C GLN A 41 -1.22 -17.13 12.59
N VAL A 42 -1.31 -16.88 13.90
CA VAL A 42 -0.25 -17.19 14.86
C VAL A 42 -0.07 -18.69 15.01
N ALA A 43 -1.17 -19.45 15.11
CA ALA A 43 -1.12 -20.91 15.19
C ALA A 43 -0.60 -21.57 13.91
N ALA A 44 -0.98 -21.04 12.74
CA ALA A 44 -0.47 -21.51 11.44
C ALA A 44 1.02 -21.17 11.20
N ALA A 45 1.48 -20.04 11.76
CA ALA A 45 2.90 -19.63 11.67
C ALA A 45 3.82 -20.45 12.61
N LEU A 46 3.26 -21.09 13.63
CA LEU A 46 4.01 -21.79 14.68
C LEU A 46 4.00 -23.33 14.56
N GLY A 47 3.28 -23.90 13.56
CA GLY A 47 3.28 -25.36 13.23
C GLY A 47 3.08 -26.26 14.44
N THR A 48 1.86 -26.67 14.67
CA THR A 48 1.34 -27.81 15.46
C THR A 48 2.02 -28.23 16.76
N GLU A 49 1.17 -28.36 17.74
CA GLU A 49 1.25 -28.87 19.10
C GLU A 49 1.65 -27.86 20.17
N ALA A 50 0.75 -27.78 21.14
CA ALA A 50 0.66 -26.78 22.20
C ALA A 50 1.95 -26.60 23.03
N ASP A 51 2.92 -25.88 22.49
CA ASP A 51 4.04 -25.38 23.28
C ASP A 51 3.49 -24.38 24.31
N PRO A 52 3.75 -24.57 25.63
CA PRO A 52 3.34 -23.63 26.67
C PRO A 52 3.73 -22.18 26.41
N GLN A 53 4.82 -21.94 25.69
CA GLN A 53 5.30 -20.62 25.31
C GLN A 53 4.36 -19.95 24.29
N VAL A 54 3.85 -20.72 23.33
CA VAL A 54 2.90 -20.25 22.32
C VAL A 54 1.56 -19.89 22.94
N ILE A 55 1.07 -20.71 23.86
CA ILE A 55 -0.18 -20.45 24.60
C ILE A 55 -0.04 -19.17 25.42
N ALA A 56 1.10 -18.98 26.09
CA ALA A 56 1.36 -17.78 26.90
C ALA A 56 1.41 -16.50 26.04
N LEU A 57 1.99 -16.59 24.84
CA LEU A 57 2.03 -15.46 23.89
C LEU A 57 0.64 -15.13 23.35
N LEU A 58 -0.16 -16.16 23.00
CA LEU A 58 -1.53 -15.95 22.52
C LEU A 58 -2.41 -15.30 23.60
N ASP A 59 -2.24 -15.70 24.86
CA ASP A 59 -2.97 -15.10 25.98
C ASP A 59 -2.51 -13.65 26.25
N ALA A 60 -1.21 -13.36 26.12
CA ALA A 60 -0.69 -12.00 26.26
C ALA A 60 -1.22 -11.09 25.14
N LEU A 61 -1.25 -11.57 23.90
CA LEU A 61 -1.82 -10.85 22.76
C LEU A 61 -3.33 -10.64 22.90
N ASN A 62 -4.06 -11.63 23.43
CA ASN A 62 -5.50 -11.52 23.71
C ASN A 62 -5.80 -10.47 24.79
N LYS A 63 -4.96 -10.35 25.82
CA LYS A 63 -5.08 -9.29 26.83
C LYS A 63 -4.82 -7.91 26.27
N VAL A 64 -3.84 -7.75 25.37
CA VAL A 64 -3.61 -6.52 24.65
C VAL A 64 -4.84 -6.16 23.79
N ALA A 65 -5.36 -7.11 23.02
CA ALA A 65 -6.54 -6.90 22.19
C ALA A 65 -7.81 -6.58 22.98
N SER A 66 -8.00 -7.18 24.17
CA SER A 66 -9.16 -6.94 25.04
C SER A 66 -9.04 -5.67 25.90
N GLY A 67 -7.83 -5.18 26.17
CA GLY A 67 -7.59 -3.93 26.90
C GLY A 67 -7.77 -2.65 26.05
N VAL A 68 -7.90 -2.80 24.73
CA VAL A 68 -8.06 -1.68 23.78
C VAL A 68 -9.54 -1.44 23.49
N SER A 69 -10.28 -0.99 24.47
CA SER A 69 -11.60 -0.39 24.20
C SER A 69 -11.45 1.15 24.14
N GLY A 70 -11.23 1.68 22.93
CA GLY A 70 -11.45 3.10 22.62
C GLY A 70 -10.27 4.05 22.72
N GLY A 71 -9.01 3.60 22.70
CA GLY A 71 -7.83 4.48 22.69
C GLY A 71 -6.72 4.00 21.75
N THR A 72 -5.98 4.92 21.15
CA THR A 72 -4.74 4.62 20.42
C THR A 72 -3.70 4.06 21.38
N VAL A 73 -3.35 2.77 21.24
CA VAL A 73 -2.29 2.16 22.04
C VAL A 73 -0.94 2.44 21.38
N ASN A 74 -0.03 3.02 22.14
CA ASN A 74 1.34 3.25 21.68
C ASN A 74 2.06 1.90 21.46
N PRO A 75 2.77 1.67 20.34
CA PRO A 75 3.53 0.44 20.09
C PRO A 75 4.52 0.07 21.21
N ALA A 76 5.13 1.07 21.87
CA ALA A 76 5.98 0.85 23.04
C ALA A 76 5.21 0.22 24.21
N ASP A 77 3.94 0.60 24.39
CA ASP A 77 3.08 0.06 25.44
C ASP A 77 2.67 -1.39 25.14
N VAL A 78 2.35 -1.72 23.88
CA VAL A 78 2.04 -3.10 23.44
C VAL A 78 3.22 -4.02 23.71
N ARG A 79 4.43 -3.60 23.30
CA ARG A 79 5.66 -4.37 23.56
C ARG A 79 5.91 -4.56 25.06
N SER A 80 5.76 -3.50 25.84
CA SER A 80 5.94 -3.52 27.29
C SER A 80 4.92 -4.45 27.99
N ILE A 81 3.65 -4.44 27.55
CA ILE A 81 2.59 -5.32 28.07
C ILE A 81 2.91 -6.77 27.73
N VAL A 82 3.29 -7.07 26.48
CA VAL A 82 3.66 -8.44 26.08
C VAL A 82 4.86 -8.93 26.89
N LEU A 83 5.91 -8.12 27.00
CA LEU A 83 7.10 -8.49 27.78
C LEU A 83 6.81 -8.67 29.27
N SER A 84 5.93 -7.85 29.86
CA SER A 84 5.53 -7.98 31.27
C SER A 84 4.71 -9.24 31.51
N GLU A 85 3.79 -9.62 30.61
CA GLU A 85 3.01 -10.85 30.71
C GLU A 85 3.89 -12.11 30.55
N LEU A 86 4.87 -12.06 29.63
CA LEU A 86 5.86 -13.14 29.49
C LEU A 86 6.72 -13.29 30.75
N ALA A 87 7.17 -12.17 31.34
CA ALA A 87 7.95 -12.15 32.57
C ALA A 87 7.15 -12.70 33.76
N LEU A 88 5.86 -12.38 33.89
CA LEU A 88 4.96 -12.94 34.91
C LEU A 88 4.86 -14.46 34.82
N ARG A 89 4.99 -15.03 33.63
CA ARG A 89 4.97 -16.47 33.38
C ARG A 89 6.36 -17.10 33.41
N LYS A 90 7.40 -16.34 33.77
CA LYS A 90 8.81 -16.75 33.80
C LYS A 90 9.33 -17.23 32.44
N ILE A 91 8.81 -16.68 31.36
CA ILE A 91 9.24 -16.95 30.00
C ILE A 91 10.16 -15.80 29.55
N ASN A 92 11.40 -16.14 29.17
CA ASN A 92 12.35 -15.13 28.71
C ASN A 92 12.12 -14.87 27.21
N TYR A 93 11.97 -13.59 26.83
CA TYR A 93 11.86 -13.16 25.43
C TYR A 93 13.06 -13.65 24.58
N ASP A 94 14.24 -13.74 25.17
CA ASP A 94 15.45 -14.18 24.48
C ASP A 94 15.45 -15.66 24.10
N ASP A 95 14.60 -16.47 24.72
CA ASP A 95 14.45 -17.90 24.41
C ASP A 95 13.57 -18.15 23.19
N PHE A 96 12.86 -17.13 22.67
CA PHE A 96 12.05 -17.28 21.47
C PHE A 96 12.90 -17.38 20.21
N SER A 97 12.41 -18.14 19.23
CA SER A 97 12.99 -18.17 17.90
C SER A 97 12.97 -16.79 17.24
N LEU A 98 13.92 -16.51 16.35
CA LEU A 98 13.99 -15.22 15.62
C LEU A 98 12.71 -14.91 14.86
N SER A 99 12.03 -15.92 14.30
CA SER A 99 10.74 -15.77 13.62
C SER A 99 9.63 -15.32 14.56
N LEU A 100 9.62 -15.82 15.80
CA LEU A 100 8.62 -15.43 16.80
C LEU A 100 8.88 -14.03 17.35
N LYS A 101 10.16 -13.67 17.58
CA LYS A 101 10.57 -12.30 17.93
C LYS A 101 10.13 -11.31 16.86
N ALA A 102 10.38 -11.61 15.59
CA ALA A 102 9.96 -10.79 14.46
C ALA A 102 8.43 -10.64 14.39
N LEU A 103 7.67 -11.70 14.72
CA LEU A 103 6.21 -11.63 14.78
C LEU A 103 5.73 -10.73 15.91
N ILE A 104 6.33 -10.84 17.11
CA ILE A 104 6.01 -9.98 18.27
C ILE A 104 6.30 -8.51 17.92
N ASP A 105 7.47 -8.23 17.36
CA ASP A 105 7.86 -6.87 16.96
C ASP A 105 6.94 -6.33 15.85
N LYS A 106 6.52 -7.17 14.91
CA LYS A 106 5.56 -6.81 13.87
C LYS A 106 4.18 -6.48 14.45
N LEU A 107 3.66 -7.30 15.35
CA LEU A 107 2.37 -7.03 16.02
C LEU A 107 2.45 -5.77 16.88
N ALA A 108 3.58 -5.54 17.56
CA ALA A 108 3.83 -4.30 18.32
C ALA A 108 3.98 -3.07 17.42
N SER A 109 4.36 -3.22 16.13
CA SER A 109 4.48 -2.13 15.17
C SER A 109 3.18 -1.83 14.42
N GLN A 110 2.16 -2.69 14.52
CA GLN A 110 0.86 -2.48 13.92
C GLN A 110 -0.07 -1.78 14.91
N GLN A 111 -0.71 -0.72 14.44
CA GLN A 111 -1.74 -0.02 15.21
C GLN A 111 -3.12 -0.32 14.63
N THR A 112 -4.10 -0.58 15.51
CA THR A 112 -5.50 -0.55 15.11
C THR A 112 -5.93 0.91 15.09
N VAL A 113 -6.24 1.42 13.92
CA VAL A 113 -6.63 2.82 13.72
C VAL A 113 -8.07 2.88 13.27
N GLN A 114 -8.85 3.72 13.92
CA GLN A 114 -10.19 4.06 13.49
C GLN A 114 -10.13 5.38 12.74
N PHE A 115 -10.45 5.36 11.46
CA PHE A 115 -10.59 6.55 10.64
C PHE A 115 -12.05 7.01 10.64
N ASN A 116 -12.28 8.21 11.13
CA ASN A 116 -13.58 8.89 11.05
C ASN A 116 -13.42 10.04 10.04
N VAL A 117 -14.08 9.91 8.91
CA VAL A 117 -14.01 10.91 7.84
C VAL A 117 -15.27 11.75 7.87
N ASN A 118 -15.10 13.06 7.94
CA ASN A 118 -16.18 14.03 7.91
C ASN A 118 -16.25 14.69 6.52
N ASP A 119 -17.40 15.23 6.16
CA ASP A 119 -17.65 15.90 4.87
C ASP A 119 -17.05 17.32 4.76
N GLY A 120 -16.26 17.74 5.75
CA GLY A 120 -15.74 19.10 5.88
C GLY A 120 -16.80 20.10 6.41
N LEU A 121 -18.02 19.64 6.66
CA LEU A 121 -19.08 20.36 7.36
C LEU A 121 -19.32 19.80 8.77
N GLY A 122 -18.49 18.83 9.18
CA GLY A 122 -18.55 18.18 10.47
C GLY A 122 -19.48 16.95 10.53
N THR A 123 -20.09 16.54 9.42
CA THR A 123 -20.91 15.33 9.35
C THR A 123 -20.03 14.11 9.11
N LEU A 124 -20.16 13.08 9.95
CA LEU A 124 -19.42 11.81 9.77
C LEU A 124 -19.92 11.10 8.51
N VAL A 125 -19.01 10.95 7.53
CA VAL A 125 -19.30 10.29 6.24
C VAL A 125 -18.91 8.83 6.28
N SER A 126 -17.79 8.51 6.91
CA SER A 126 -17.24 7.14 6.97
C SER A 126 -16.53 6.91 8.30
N SER A 127 -16.61 5.69 8.79
CA SER A 127 -15.82 5.21 9.93
C SER A 127 -15.31 3.83 9.61
N THR A 128 -13.99 3.70 9.48
CA THR A 128 -13.32 2.44 9.12
C THR A 128 -12.25 2.11 10.15
N VAL A 129 -12.23 0.87 10.61
CA VAL A 129 -11.19 0.35 11.50
C VAL A 129 -10.27 -0.57 10.71
N THR A 130 -8.98 -0.28 10.75
CA THR A 130 -7.97 -1.09 10.04
C THR A 130 -6.69 -1.22 10.86
N GLN A 131 -5.89 -2.23 10.53
CA GLN A 131 -4.55 -2.39 11.06
C GLN A 131 -3.53 -1.94 10.02
N MET A 132 -2.60 -1.10 10.42
CA MET A 132 -1.54 -0.64 9.52
C MET A 132 -0.21 -0.41 10.26
N SER A 133 0.88 -0.35 9.51
CA SER A 133 2.19 -0.03 10.08
C SER A 133 2.21 1.40 10.62
N VAL A 134 3.06 1.65 11.63
CA VAL A 134 3.19 2.99 12.24
C VAL A 134 3.63 4.04 11.22
N VAL A 135 4.48 3.66 10.26
CA VAL A 135 5.01 4.60 9.24
C VAL A 135 3.92 4.96 8.24
N ASP A 136 3.21 3.97 7.70
CA ASP A 136 2.12 4.19 6.76
C ASP A 136 0.97 4.93 7.43
N ASN A 137 0.67 4.60 8.69
CA ASN A 137 -0.34 5.26 9.48
C ASN A 137 -0.08 6.77 9.60
N LYS A 138 1.16 7.20 9.90
CA LYS A 138 1.48 8.64 10.00
C LYS A 138 1.22 9.38 8.69
N LEU A 139 1.67 8.82 7.56
CA LEU A 139 1.45 9.44 6.24
C LEU A 139 -0.03 9.49 5.89
N ILE A 140 -0.76 8.39 6.08
CA ILE A 140 -2.20 8.31 5.79
C ILE A 140 -2.98 9.27 6.70
N GLN A 141 -2.64 9.39 7.98
CA GLN A 141 -3.27 10.38 8.88
C GLN A 141 -3.06 11.82 8.40
N LEU A 142 -1.85 12.16 7.95
CA LEU A 142 -1.57 13.48 7.37
C LEU A 142 -2.40 13.73 6.11
N ILE A 143 -2.45 12.75 5.21
CA ILE A 143 -3.26 12.84 3.99
C ILE A 143 -4.74 13.02 4.35
N LEU A 144 -5.29 12.20 5.24
CA LEU A 144 -6.70 12.29 5.64
C LEU A 144 -7.01 13.62 6.32
N SER A 145 -6.10 14.13 7.16
CA SER A 145 -6.26 15.45 7.79
C SER A 145 -6.31 16.57 6.77
N ASP A 146 -5.47 16.53 5.74
CA ASP A 146 -5.50 17.51 4.65
C ASP A 146 -6.77 17.40 3.80
N LEU A 147 -7.20 16.18 3.50
CA LEU A 147 -8.41 15.95 2.73
C LEU A 147 -9.66 16.40 3.50
N ASP A 148 -9.70 16.17 4.81
CA ASP A 148 -10.78 16.68 5.68
C ASP A 148 -10.80 18.22 5.69
N ALA A 149 -9.63 18.85 5.68
CA ALA A 149 -9.49 20.31 5.51
C ALA A 149 -9.76 20.78 4.05
N ARG A 150 -10.15 19.88 3.14
CA ARG A 150 -10.37 20.12 1.70
C ARG A 150 -9.13 20.60 0.96
N ASN A 151 -7.96 20.25 1.43
CA ASN A 151 -6.72 20.45 0.69
C ASN A 151 -6.54 19.37 -0.36
N ASN A 152 -6.08 19.74 -1.57
CA ASN A 152 -5.62 18.75 -2.52
C ASN A 152 -4.23 18.27 -2.09
N VAL A 153 -3.99 16.96 -2.17
CA VAL A 153 -2.74 16.34 -1.72
C VAL A 153 -1.87 15.99 -2.91
N TYR A 154 -0.56 16.21 -2.80
CA TYR A 154 0.43 15.78 -3.79
C TYR A 154 1.43 14.81 -3.16
N LEU A 155 1.53 13.61 -3.72
CA LEU A 155 2.46 12.57 -3.29
C LEU A 155 3.60 12.45 -4.30
N TYR A 156 4.84 12.62 -3.85
CA TYR A 156 5.99 12.44 -4.73
C TYR A 156 7.03 11.47 -4.16
N GLY A 157 7.83 10.88 -5.03
CA GLY A 157 8.87 9.92 -4.65
C GLY A 157 9.26 9.06 -5.83
N GLY A 158 10.34 8.32 -5.71
CA GLY A 158 10.86 7.46 -6.77
C GLY A 158 9.82 6.50 -7.37
N ALA A 159 10.10 5.98 -8.53
CA ALA A 159 9.22 4.98 -9.14
C ALA A 159 9.12 3.72 -8.26
N GLY A 160 7.91 3.18 -8.14
CA GLY A 160 7.66 1.96 -7.34
C GLY A 160 7.64 2.15 -5.82
N THR A 161 7.56 3.39 -5.30
CA THR A 161 7.41 3.66 -3.86
C THR A 161 5.99 3.45 -3.32
N GLY A 162 5.02 3.12 -4.18
CA GLY A 162 3.64 2.84 -3.75
C GLY A 162 2.72 4.06 -3.70
N LYS A 163 3.04 5.18 -4.34
CA LYS A 163 2.22 6.40 -4.35
C LYS A 163 0.76 6.17 -4.75
N THR A 164 0.55 5.53 -5.90
CA THR A 164 -0.78 5.19 -6.42
C THR A 164 -1.50 4.23 -5.48
N PHE A 165 -0.78 3.22 -4.97
CA PHE A 165 -1.33 2.27 -3.98
C PHE A 165 -1.81 2.96 -2.69
N ILE A 166 -1.02 3.91 -2.15
CA ILE A 166 -1.43 4.70 -0.97
C ILE A 166 -2.68 5.53 -1.28
N SER A 167 -2.77 6.12 -2.48
CA SER A 167 -3.94 6.90 -2.90
C SER A 167 -5.20 6.04 -2.99
N GLU A 168 -5.10 4.83 -3.53
CA GLU A 168 -6.19 3.85 -3.59
C GLU A 168 -6.56 3.35 -2.19
N GLN A 169 -5.57 3.08 -1.35
CA GLN A 169 -5.80 2.67 0.04
C GLN A 169 -6.55 3.74 0.84
N VAL A 170 -6.27 5.03 0.62
CA VAL A 170 -7.03 6.13 1.21
C VAL A 170 -8.50 6.09 0.78
N ALA A 171 -8.78 5.85 -0.50
CA ALA A 171 -10.15 5.73 -0.99
C ALA A 171 -10.88 4.52 -0.36
N ASP A 172 -10.21 3.39 -0.24
CA ASP A 172 -10.74 2.18 0.40
C ASP A 172 -11.05 2.41 1.88
N LEU A 173 -10.14 3.08 2.62
CA LEU A 173 -10.35 3.43 4.03
C LEU A 173 -11.56 4.32 4.24
N MET A 174 -11.87 5.17 3.28
CA MET A 174 -13.04 6.05 3.31
C MET A 174 -14.32 5.37 2.84
N GLY A 175 -14.24 4.17 2.25
CA GLY A 175 -15.36 3.53 1.57
C GLY A 175 -15.83 4.32 0.34
N TRP A 176 -14.93 5.07 -0.30
CA TRP A 176 -15.19 5.91 -1.46
C TRP A 176 -14.63 5.29 -2.74
N LYS A 177 -15.16 5.73 -3.88
CA LYS A 177 -14.70 5.24 -5.17
C LYS A 177 -13.41 5.93 -5.59
N ALA A 178 -12.34 5.16 -5.81
CA ALA A 178 -11.17 5.66 -6.49
C ALA A 178 -11.46 5.84 -7.99
N ILE A 179 -11.23 7.04 -8.50
CA ILE A 179 -11.32 7.41 -9.92
C ILE A 179 -9.94 7.87 -10.36
N THR A 180 -9.24 7.05 -11.13
CA THR A 180 -7.87 7.33 -11.55
C THR A 180 -7.81 7.92 -12.96
N LEU A 181 -7.16 9.09 -13.10
CA LEU A 181 -6.75 9.70 -14.35
C LEU A 181 -5.23 9.52 -14.49
N ASN A 182 -4.80 8.66 -15.41
CA ASN A 182 -3.38 8.49 -15.74
C ASN A 182 -2.93 9.65 -16.61
N CYS A 183 -2.20 10.59 -16.02
CA CYS A 183 -1.73 11.79 -16.71
C CYS A 183 -0.51 11.48 -17.59
N ASN A 184 -0.58 11.92 -18.82
CA ASN A 184 0.50 11.83 -19.79
C ASN A 184 0.38 12.98 -20.82
N GLN A 185 1.35 13.13 -21.73
CA GLN A 185 1.35 14.18 -22.74
C GLN A 185 0.16 14.15 -23.71
N TYR A 186 -0.54 13.03 -23.83
CA TYR A 186 -1.71 12.85 -24.70
C TYR A 186 -3.03 12.93 -23.93
N THR A 187 -2.99 13.13 -22.62
CA THR A 187 -4.22 13.36 -21.84
C THR A 187 -4.96 14.56 -22.39
N SER A 188 -6.21 14.36 -22.76
CA SER A 188 -7.03 15.33 -23.47
C SER A 188 -8.14 15.89 -22.58
N PRO A 189 -8.77 17.00 -22.95
CA PRO A 189 -10.00 17.48 -22.31
C PRO A 189 -11.09 16.41 -22.21
N LEU A 190 -11.18 15.52 -23.21
CA LEU A 190 -12.15 14.42 -23.25
C LEU A 190 -11.93 13.45 -22.08
N ASP A 191 -10.69 13.12 -21.75
CA ASP A 191 -10.36 12.23 -20.63
C ASP A 191 -10.70 12.88 -19.28
N ILE A 192 -10.62 14.22 -19.19
CA ILE A 192 -10.82 14.99 -17.95
C ILE A 192 -12.30 15.29 -17.73
N VAL A 193 -12.94 16.01 -18.61
CA VAL A 193 -14.32 16.50 -18.45
C VAL A 193 -15.34 15.76 -19.30
N GLY A 194 -14.88 14.88 -20.21
CA GLY A 194 -15.71 14.16 -21.16
C GLY A 194 -15.92 14.89 -22.47
N GLY A 195 -16.57 14.24 -23.40
CA GLY A 195 -16.86 14.80 -24.72
C GLY A 195 -17.56 13.83 -25.64
N GLN A 196 -17.97 14.35 -26.81
CA GLN A 196 -18.63 13.57 -27.84
C GLN A 196 -17.59 12.78 -28.64
N THR A 197 -17.81 11.47 -28.75
CA THR A 197 -17.04 10.57 -29.61
C THR A 197 -17.93 10.02 -30.73
N ILE A 198 -17.36 9.23 -31.63
CA ILE A 198 -18.12 8.55 -32.74
C ILE A 198 -19.14 7.59 -32.13
N ASP A 199 -18.82 6.95 -31.02
CA ASP A 199 -19.66 5.93 -30.36
C ASP A 199 -20.65 6.53 -29.35
N GLY A 200 -20.70 7.85 -29.22
CA GLY A 200 -21.54 8.56 -28.26
C GLY A 200 -20.76 9.44 -27.29
N TYR A 201 -21.43 9.90 -26.26
CA TYR A 201 -20.80 10.70 -25.23
C TYR A 201 -19.98 9.82 -24.28
N GLN A 202 -18.74 10.20 -24.03
CA GLN A 202 -17.86 9.59 -23.05
C GLN A 202 -17.68 10.55 -21.85
N GLU A 203 -17.99 10.08 -20.65
CA GLU A 203 -17.77 10.86 -19.44
C GLU A 203 -16.29 10.95 -19.08
N GLY A 204 -15.86 12.17 -18.68
CA GLY A 204 -14.51 12.39 -18.17
C GLY A 204 -14.34 11.98 -16.71
N LYS A 205 -13.13 11.62 -16.35
CA LYS A 205 -12.80 11.15 -14.99
C LYS A 205 -13.07 12.20 -13.90
N LEU A 206 -12.78 13.47 -14.18
CA LEU A 206 -13.10 14.57 -13.30
C LEU A 206 -14.63 14.75 -13.14
N SER A 207 -15.39 14.66 -14.24
CA SER A 207 -16.85 14.80 -14.20
C SER A 207 -17.50 13.72 -13.34
N ILE A 208 -17.08 12.45 -13.51
CA ILE A 208 -17.56 11.33 -12.69
C ILE A 208 -17.22 11.56 -11.21
N ALA A 209 -15.96 11.89 -10.93
CA ALA A 209 -15.52 12.11 -9.55
C ALA A 209 -16.21 13.32 -8.91
N TRP A 210 -16.44 14.39 -9.67
CA TRP A 210 -17.08 15.62 -9.22
C TRP A 210 -18.54 15.44 -8.83
N ALA A 211 -19.30 14.75 -9.70
CA ALA A 211 -20.72 14.51 -9.48
C ALA A 211 -21.01 13.33 -8.54
N ASN A 212 -20.01 12.47 -8.30
CA ASN A 212 -20.15 11.15 -7.67
C ASN A 212 -21.15 10.24 -8.41
N GLU A 213 -21.23 10.39 -9.71
CA GLU A 213 -22.14 9.63 -10.58
C GLU A 213 -21.39 9.19 -11.84
N MET A 214 -21.76 8.03 -12.37
CA MET A 214 -21.29 7.51 -13.65
C MET A 214 -22.46 6.97 -14.45
N GLU A 215 -22.62 7.45 -15.68
CA GLU A 215 -23.60 6.92 -16.62
C GLU A 215 -23.03 5.64 -17.26
N ASN A 216 -23.77 4.54 -17.14
CA ASN A 216 -23.42 3.26 -17.73
C ASN A 216 -23.86 3.21 -19.21
N PRO A 217 -23.25 2.31 -20.01
CA PRO A 217 -23.64 2.16 -21.42
C PRO A 217 -25.12 1.79 -21.67
N ASP A 218 -25.79 1.25 -20.64
CA ASP A 218 -27.23 0.91 -20.69
C ASP A 218 -28.15 2.09 -20.32
N GLY A 219 -27.57 3.28 -20.07
CA GLY A 219 -28.28 4.49 -19.62
C GLY A 219 -28.63 4.53 -18.13
N SER A 220 -28.25 3.52 -17.36
CA SER A 220 -28.38 3.55 -15.91
C SER A 220 -27.30 4.43 -15.29
N VAL A 221 -27.58 5.01 -14.10
CA VAL A 221 -26.63 5.86 -13.38
C VAL A 221 -26.18 5.15 -12.11
N THR A 222 -24.88 4.90 -12.03
CA THR A 222 -24.25 4.42 -10.80
C THR A 222 -23.87 5.62 -9.92
N LYS A 223 -24.36 5.65 -8.67
CA LYS A 223 -24.06 6.70 -7.69
C LYS A 223 -23.05 6.21 -6.65
N TYR A 224 -22.14 7.08 -6.28
CA TYR A 224 -21.12 6.82 -5.27
C TYR A 224 -21.35 7.70 -4.04
N ASN A 225 -21.05 7.19 -2.85
CA ASN A 225 -21.12 7.97 -1.60
C ASN A 225 -20.09 9.11 -1.57
N GLY A 226 -18.99 8.93 -2.29
CA GLY A 226 -17.91 9.89 -2.48
C GLY A 226 -16.88 9.32 -3.43
N CYS A 227 -16.02 10.18 -3.96
CA CYS A 227 -14.94 9.82 -4.86
C CYS A 227 -13.60 10.39 -4.39
N VAL A 228 -12.54 9.63 -4.57
CA VAL A 228 -11.16 10.12 -4.54
C VAL A 228 -10.67 10.18 -5.98
N LEU A 229 -10.46 11.38 -6.51
CA LEU A 229 -9.83 11.60 -7.81
C LEU A 229 -8.33 11.47 -7.65
N ILE A 230 -7.76 10.47 -8.29
CA ILE A 230 -6.32 10.22 -8.32
C ILE A 230 -5.78 10.71 -9.66
N LEU A 231 -4.97 11.79 -9.63
CA LEU A 231 -4.26 12.32 -10.78
C LEU A 231 -2.88 11.66 -10.82
N ASP A 232 -2.79 10.48 -11.42
CA ASP A 232 -1.55 9.69 -11.41
C ASP A 232 -0.54 10.23 -12.42
N GLU A 233 0.70 10.45 -11.97
CA GLU A 233 1.78 11.04 -12.75
C GLU A 233 1.46 12.47 -13.28
N LEU A 234 0.80 13.29 -12.47
CA LEU A 234 0.37 14.66 -12.84
C LEU A 234 1.45 15.51 -13.57
N PRO A 235 2.77 15.47 -13.22
CA PRO A 235 3.77 16.24 -13.95
C PRO A 235 3.92 15.89 -15.44
N LYS A 236 3.39 14.76 -15.90
CA LYS A 236 3.45 14.33 -17.31
C LYS A 236 2.33 14.88 -18.18
N ILE A 237 1.35 15.58 -17.61
CA ILE A 237 0.27 16.20 -18.39
C ILE A 237 0.78 17.46 -19.08
N ASP A 238 0.31 17.70 -20.32
CA ASP A 238 0.58 18.97 -21.00
C ASP A 238 0.05 20.16 -20.17
N PRO A 239 0.84 21.23 -19.95
CA PRO A 239 0.46 22.37 -19.11
C PRO A 239 -0.82 23.07 -19.57
N ASN A 240 -1.09 23.13 -20.89
CA ASN A 240 -2.32 23.75 -21.41
C ASN A 240 -3.55 22.91 -21.04
N THR A 241 -3.43 21.58 -21.14
CA THR A 241 -4.48 20.66 -20.72
C THR A 241 -4.67 20.68 -19.20
N ALA A 242 -3.59 20.78 -18.42
CA ALA A 242 -3.61 20.92 -16.97
C ALA A 242 -4.39 22.16 -16.50
N GLY A 243 -4.49 23.18 -17.33
CA GLY A 243 -5.32 24.38 -17.08
C GLY A 243 -6.79 24.06 -16.77
N ILE A 244 -7.34 23.00 -17.35
CA ILE A 244 -8.72 22.53 -17.09
C ILE A 244 -8.88 22.08 -15.64
N LEU A 245 -7.85 21.44 -15.08
CA LEU A 245 -7.86 20.97 -13.70
C LEU A 245 -7.77 22.15 -12.70
N ASN A 246 -7.12 23.24 -13.05
CA ASN A 246 -6.87 24.36 -12.16
C ASN A 246 -8.17 24.97 -11.56
N ASP A 247 -9.19 25.18 -12.39
CA ASP A 247 -10.48 25.74 -11.94
C ASP A 247 -11.18 24.76 -10.97
N ALA A 248 -11.24 23.50 -11.34
CA ALA A 248 -11.85 22.46 -10.50
C ALA A 248 -11.10 22.33 -9.16
N LEU A 249 -9.78 22.21 -9.17
CA LEU A 249 -8.97 22.08 -7.96
C LEU A 249 -9.09 23.30 -7.04
N ALA A 250 -9.24 24.51 -7.61
CA ALA A 250 -9.50 25.71 -6.83
C ALA A 250 -10.89 25.69 -6.16
N LYS A 251 -11.88 25.16 -6.85
CA LYS A 251 -13.27 25.13 -6.37
C LYS A 251 -13.48 24.10 -5.26
N VAL A 252 -12.78 22.97 -5.26
CA VAL A 252 -12.83 21.98 -4.19
C VAL A 252 -12.48 22.60 -2.82
N LYS A 253 -11.49 23.50 -2.79
CA LYS A 253 -11.03 24.18 -1.57
C LYS A 253 -11.97 25.27 -1.06
N ARG A 254 -12.87 25.83 -1.89
CA ARG A 254 -13.61 27.06 -1.59
C ARG A 254 -15.11 26.79 -1.47
N ILE A 255 -15.57 26.59 -0.25
CA ILE A 255 -17.00 26.65 0.03
C ILE A 255 -17.40 28.13 0.10
N LYS A 256 -18.37 28.54 -0.73
CA LYS A 256 -19.07 29.80 -0.62
C LYS A 256 -20.36 29.61 0.19
N TYR A 257 -20.77 30.63 0.88
CA TYR A 257 -22.04 30.62 1.63
C TYR A 257 -23.01 31.65 1.00
N ASP A 258 -24.29 31.31 0.99
CA ASP A 258 -25.34 32.24 0.59
C ASP A 258 -25.58 33.30 1.69
N LYS A 259 -26.50 34.23 1.43
CA LYS A 259 -26.84 35.27 2.40
C LYS A 259 -27.49 34.72 3.68
N GLN A 260 -27.99 33.51 3.65
CA GLN A 260 -28.62 32.79 4.76
C GLN A 260 -27.61 31.92 5.53
N GLY A 261 -26.36 31.84 5.09
CA GLY A 261 -25.31 31.02 5.70
C GLY A 261 -25.28 29.55 5.24
N ASN A 262 -26.04 29.17 4.19
CA ASN A 262 -26.01 27.82 3.66
C ASN A 262 -24.85 27.68 2.70
N PRO A 263 -24.15 26.52 2.68
CA PRO A 263 -23.05 26.28 1.76
C PRO A 263 -23.56 26.20 0.30
N ILE A 264 -22.98 27.01 -0.57
CA ILE A 264 -23.19 26.94 -2.02
C ILE A 264 -22.24 25.91 -2.58
N LYS A 265 -22.79 24.81 -3.10
CA LYS A 265 -21.97 23.77 -3.76
C LYS A 265 -21.32 24.34 -5.03
N PRO A 266 -19.99 24.25 -5.17
CA PRO A 266 -19.33 24.63 -6.40
C PRO A 266 -19.82 23.80 -7.59
N THR A 267 -19.77 24.37 -8.79
CA THR A 267 -20.15 23.67 -10.02
C THR A 267 -19.05 23.74 -11.06
N ILE A 268 -19.00 22.71 -11.91
CA ILE A 268 -18.22 22.67 -13.14
C ILE A 268 -19.13 22.31 -14.32
N PHE A 269 -18.66 22.54 -15.53
CA PHE A 269 -19.34 22.08 -16.74
C PHE A 269 -18.61 20.87 -17.32
N ASN A 270 -19.36 19.83 -17.68
CA ASN A 270 -18.84 18.69 -18.41
C ASN A 270 -18.68 19.01 -19.90
N GLY A 271 -18.19 18.06 -20.70
CA GLY A 271 -17.99 18.21 -22.12
C GLY A 271 -19.29 18.38 -22.97
N GLN A 272 -20.48 18.27 -22.36
CA GLN A 272 -21.78 18.58 -22.96
C GLN A 272 -22.34 19.92 -22.49
N ASN A 273 -21.58 20.75 -21.81
CA ASN A 273 -22.06 21.95 -21.12
C ASN A 273 -23.15 21.70 -20.05
N LYS A 274 -23.25 20.47 -19.54
CA LYS A 274 -24.11 20.16 -18.40
C LYS A 274 -23.42 20.62 -17.12
N GLU A 275 -24.14 21.39 -16.31
CA GLU A 275 -23.65 21.83 -15.01
C GLU A 275 -23.68 20.66 -14.00
N LEU A 276 -22.53 20.39 -13.38
CA LEU A 276 -22.35 19.34 -12.37
C LEU A 276 -22.08 19.99 -11.01
N SER A 277 -22.87 19.66 -10.01
CA SER A 277 -22.66 20.11 -8.63
C SER A 277 -21.63 19.23 -7.92
N LEU A 278 -20.77 19.83 -7.09
CA LEU A 278 -19.77 19.12 -6.32
C LEU A 278 -20.42 18.14 -5.33
N GLY A 279 -20.08 16.88 -5.47
CA GLY A 279 -20.35 15.83 -4.49
C GLY A 279 -19.26 15.75 -3.41
N ASN A 280 -19.13 14.59 -2.77
CA ASN A 280 -18.05 14.31 -1.83
C ASN A 280 -16.80 13.95 -2.64
N LEU A 281 -15.87 14.89 -2.76
CA LEU A 281 -14.68 14.75 -3.59
C LEU A 281 -13.41 15.08 -2.81
N PHE A 282 -12.45 14.18 -2.84
CA PHE A 282 -11.06 14.44 -2.49
C PHE A 282 -10.15 14.25 -3.70
N VAL A 283 -9.03 14.99 -3.72
CA VAL A 283 -8.08 14.94 -4.83
C VAL A 283 -6.70 14.62 -4.30
N ILE A 284 -6.11 13.55 -4.84
CA ILE A 284 -4.72 13.15 -4.60
C ILE A 284 -4.02 13.10 -5.94
N ALA A 285 -2.95 13.86 -6.09
CA ALA A 285 -2.09 13.78 -7.25
C ALA A 285 -0.78 13.08 -6.92
N THR A 286 -0.18 12.41 -7.90
CA THR A 286 1.11 11.74 -7.74
C THR A 286 2.13 12.23 -8.75
N GLY A 287 3.41 12.10 -8.41
CA GLY A 287 4.52 12.37 -9.31
C GLY A 287 5.82 11.76 -8.81
N ASN A 288 6.83 11.73 -9.66
CA ASN A 288 8.13 11.18 -9.27
C ASN A 288 9.01 12.18 -8.53
N VAL A 289 8.77 13.47 -8.78
CA VAL A 289 9.51 14.60 -8.20
C VAL A 289 8.53 15.67 -7.71
N PRO A 290 8.95 16.61 -6.85
CA PRO A 290 8.13 17.77 -6.51
C PRO A 290 7.70 18.54 -7.78
N LEU A 291 6.47 19.09 -7.80
CA LEU A 291 5.87 19.73 -8.97
C LEU A 291 6.72 20.86 -9.59
N ASN A 292 7.59 21.50 -8.81
CA ASN A 292 8.45 22.61 -9.24
C ASN A 292 9.85 22.16 -9.65
N THR A 293 10.16 20.88 -9.62
CA THR A 293 11.49 20.34 -9.89
C THR A 293 11.54 19.74 -11.30
N ILE A 294 12.56 20.12 -12.05
CA ILE A 294 12.94 19.45 -13.30
C ILE A 294 14.07 18.48 -12.93
N ASP A 295 13.86 17.22 -13.18
CA ASP A 295 14.85 16.17 -12.91
C ASP A 295 15.21 15.49 -14.23
N PRO A 296 16.51 15.47 -14.61
CA PRO A 296 16.97 14.82 -15.83
C PRO A 296 16.62 13.35 -15.95
N ASP A 297 16.45 12.65 -14.82
CA ASP A 297 16.05 11.23 -14.80
C ASP A 297 14.56 11.03 -15.13
N TYR A 298 13.77 12.13 -15.18
CA TYR A 298 12.34 12.15 -15.48
C TYR A 298 12.00 13.15 -16.58
N GLU A 299 12.67 13.04 -17.74
CA GLU A 299 12.54 13.96 -18.89
C GLU A 299 11.11 14.11 -19.43
N ALA A 300 10.24 13.11 -19.22
CA ALA A 300 8.85 13.15 -19.62
C ALA A 300 7.97 14.09 -18.77
N ASN A 301 8.52 14.68 -17.70
CA ASN A 301 7.81 15.64 -16.86
C ASN A 301 7.85 17.02 -17.48
N PHE A 302 6.69 17.67 -17.57
CA PHE A 302 6.60 19.08 -17.93
C PHE A 302 6.73 19.97 -16.69
N LYS A 303 7.33 21.15 -16.88
CA LYS A 303 7.26 22.20 -15.86
C LYS A 303 5.83 22.71 -15.77
N GLN A 304 5.17 22.45 -14.68
CA GLN A 304 3.81 22.88 -14.45
C GLN A 304 3.72 24.37 -14.06
N ASP A 305 2.59 25.00 -14.38
CA ASP A 305 2.31 26.36 -14.01
C ASP A 305 2.28 26.54 -12.48
N LEU A 306 2.73 27.71 -12.00
CA LEU A 306 2.68 28.07 -10.58
C LEU A 306 1.27 28.04 -10.02
N SER A 307 0.24 28.33 -10.83
CA SER A 307 -1.15 28.27 -10.41
C SER A 307 -1.60 26.82 -10.08
N LEU A 308 -1.14 25.83 -10.84
CA LEU A 308 -1.38 24.42 -10.54
C LEU A 308 -0.62 23.99 -9.29
N GLN A 309 0.64 24.41 -9.15
CA GLN A 309 1.46 24.12 -7.99
C GLN A 309 0.83 24.65 -6.70
N ASP A 310 0.27 25.88 -6.75
CA ASP A 310 -0.45 26.52 -5.62
C ASP A 310 -1.62 25.68 -5.11
N ARG A 311 -2.24 24.83 -5.95
CA ARG A 311 -3.34 23.94 -5.52
C ARG A 311 -2.90 22.87 -4.52
N PHE A 312 -1.60 22.59 -4.45
CA PHE A 312 -1.03 21.53 -3.60
C PHE A 312 -0.06 22.06 -2.54
N ILE A 313 0.18 23.37 -2.48
CA ILE A 313 1.08 23.98 -1.49
C ILE A 313 0.57 23.67 -0.06
N GLY A 314 1.49 23.21 0.77
CA GLY A 314 1.22 22.85 2.18
C GLY A 314 0.75 21.40 2.39
N SER A 315 0.36 20.70 1.30
CA SER A 315 -0.13 19.31 1.36
C SER A 315 0.64 18.43 0.38
N THR A 316 1.97 18.57 0.40
CA THR A 316 2.89 17.84 -0.48
C THR A 316 3.77 16.92 0.36
N TYR A 317 3.70 15.61 0.10
CA TYR A 317 4.36 14.60 0.90
C TYR A 317 5.30 13.73 0.07
N LYS A 318 6.49 13.47 0.60
CA LYS A 318 7.43 12.50 0.03
C LYS A 318 7.04 11.09 0.48
N VAL A 319 6.86 10.21 -0.50
CA VAL A 319 6.60 8.78 -0.25
C VAL A 319 7.93 8.03 -0.34
N PHE A 320 8.29 7.36 0.73
CA PHE A 320 9.48 6.53 0.81
C PHE A 320 9.15 5.07 0.54
N VAL A 321 10.16 4.28 0.22
CA VAL A 321 10.03 2.83 0.09
C VAL A 321 9.63 2.23 1.43
N ASN A 322 8.57 1.44 1.46
CA ASN A 322 8.18 0.68 2.64
C ASN A 322 8.92 -0.67 2.65
N TYR A 323 10.12 -0.70 3.20
CA TYR A 323 10.96 -1.89 3.28
C TYR A 323 10.32 -3.04 4.08
N ASP A 324 9.52 -2.71 5.10
CA ASP A 324 8.81 -3.71 5.89
C ASP A 324 7.74 -4.43 5.05
N ASN A 325 6.93 -3.68 4.30
CA ASN A 325 5.94 -4.25 3.41
C ASN A 325 6.56 -5.02 2.24
N GLU A 326 7.63 -4.46 1.62
CA GLU A 326 8.37 -5.16 0.57
C GLU A 326 8.84 -6.54 1.05
N PHE A 327 9.43 -6.62 2.23
CA PHE A 327 9.97 -7.86 2.77
C PHE A 327 8.90 -8.80 3.30
N ASN A 328 8.11 -8.34 4.28
CA ASN A 328 7.21 -9.21 5.05
C ASN A 328 5.94 -9.62 4.29
N VAL A 329 5.52 -8.83 3.30
CA VAL A 329 4.29 -9.10 2.53
C VAL A 329 4.64 -9.59 1.13
N ILE A 330 5.38 -8.80 0.37
CA ILE A 330 5.59 -9.06 -1.05
C ILE A 330 6.65 -10.15 -1.27
N MET A 331 7.78 -10.07 -0.59
CA MET A 331 8.92 -10.98 -0.78
C MET A 331 9.00 -12.09 0.29
N LYS A 332 7.93 -12.30 1.05
CA LYS A 332 7.85 -13.37 2.06
C LYS A 332 8.20 -14.73 1.46
N GLY A 333 9.12 -15.45 2.09
CA GLY A 333 9.66 -16.73 1.60
C GLY A 333 10.79 -16.60 0.57
N PHE A 334 11.21 -15.37 0.24
CA PHE A 334 12.25 -15.07 -0.76
C PHE A 334 13.26 -14.03 -0.25
N ALA A 335 13.64 -14.13 1.02
CA ALA A 335 14.57 -13.21 1.69
C ALA A 335 15.85 -12.99 0.89
N PHE A 336 16.44 -14.06 0.33
CA PHE A 336 17.68 -14.00 -0.44
C PHE A 336 17.58 -13.09 -1.67
N ILE A 337 16.42 -13.07 -2.37
CA ILE A 337 16.19 -12.16 -3.51
C ILE A 337 16.05 -10.72 -2.99
N TRP A 338 15.27 -10.50 -1.93
CA TRP A 338 15.03 -9.16 -1.39
C TRP A 338 16.34 -8.53 -0.86
N ILE A 339 17.13 -9.29 -0.10
CA ILE A 339 18.43 -8.85 0.42
C ILE A 339 19.35 -8.45 -0.72
N PHE A 340 19.47 -9.30 -1.74
CA PHE A 340 20.32 -9.02 -2.89
C PHE A 340 19.83 -7.77 -3.64
N CYS A 341 18.55 -7.68 -3.95
CA CYS A 341 17.95 -6.52 -4.62
C CYS A 341 18.14 -5.22 -3.83
N THR A 342 18.05 -5.28 -2.51
CA THR A 342 18.27 -4.12 -1.65
C THR A 342 19.73 -3.67 -1.66
N LYS A 343 20.70 -4.63 -1.64
CA LYS A 343 22.11 -4.32 -1.83
C LYS A 343 22.40 -3.71 -3.20
N VAL A 344 21.76 -4.23 -4.26
CA VAL A 344 21.87 -3.65 -5.62
C VAL A 344 21.32 -2.23 -5.66
N ARG A 345 20.18 -1.96 -5.01
CA ARG A 345 19.60 -0.62 -4.90
C ARG A 345 20.60 0.36 -4.28
N GLU A 346 21.19 0.00 -3.14
CA GLU A 346 22.21 0.81 -2.46
C GLU A 346 23.45 1.03 -3.32
N ALA A 347 23.93 -0.01 -4.00
CA ALA A 347 25.10 0.09 -4.88
C ALA A 347 24.86 0.99 -6.11
N ILE A 348 23.64 0.99 -6.69
CA ILE A 348 23.25 1.87 -7.79
C ILE A 348 23.27 3.34 -7.34
N GLU A 349 22.76 3.63 -6.13
CA GLU A 349 22.80 4.97 -5.55
C GLU A 349 24.25 5.46 -5.35
N GLU A 350 25.09 4.59 -4.77
CA GLU A 350 26.50 4.92 -4.50
C GLU A 350 27.31 5.23 -5.77
N VAL A 351 27.08 4.47 -6.85
CA VAL A 351 27.81 4.70 -8.13
C VAL A 351 27.10 5.72 -9.03
N LYS A 352 26.04 6.36 -8.56
CA LYS A 352 25.24 7.37 -9.29
C LYS A 352 24.73 6.84 -10.64
N ALA A 353 24.21 5.62 -10.65
CA ALA A 353 23.64 4.99 -11.84
C ALA A 353 22.10 5.04 -11.86
N THR A 354 21.48 5.86 -11.02
CA THR A 354 20.02 5.98 -10.84
C THR A 354 19.28 6.34 -12.12
N GLY A 355 19.85 7.19 -12.96
CA GLY A 355 19.28 7.55 -14.27
C GLY A 355 19.35 6.44 -15.33
N GLN A 356 19.95 5.27 -15.06
CA GLN A 356 20.04 4.15 -16.00
C GLN A 356 19.17 2.98 -15.60
N ALA A 357 19.16 2.66 -14.32
CA ALA A 357 18.36 1.55 -13.77
C ALA A 357 18.05 1.82 -12.30
N PHE A 358 16.92 1.30 -11.84
CA PHE A 358 16.56 1.34 -10.43
C PHE A 358 15.88 0.02 -10.03
N VAL A 359 16.08 -0.38 -8.78
CA VAL A 359 15.45 -1.57 -8.24
C VAL A 359 14.11 -1.18 -7.62
N SER A 360 13.03 -1.47 -8.34
CA SER A 360 11.66 -1.28 -7.87
C SER A 360 11.10 -2.56 -7.26
N ILE A 361 10.01 -2.43 -6.53
CA ILE A 361 9.25 -3.61 -6.07
C ILE A 361 8.74 -4.46 -7.24
N ARG A 362 8.37 -3.84 -8.37
CA ARG A 362 7.97 -4.55 -9.59
C ARG A 362 9.08 -5.46 -10.13
N LEU A 363 10.34 -5.00 -10.08
CA LEU A 363 11.48 -5.86 -10.45
C LEU A 363 11.60 -7.05 -9.50
N MET A 364 11.50 -6.82 -8.20
CA MET A 364 11.55 -7.89 -7.19
C MET A 364 10.45 -8.92 -7.39
N GLU A 365 9.22 -8.47 -7.65
CA GLU A 365 8.09 -9.35 -7.95
C GLU A 365 8.31 -10.16 -9.22
N ASN A 366 8.83 -9.54 -10.29
CA ASN A 366 9.16 -10.22 -11.54
C ASN A 366 10.22 -11.30 -11.32
N LEU A 367 11.27 -10.98 -10.57
CA LEU A 367 12.34 -11.94 -10.24
C LEU A 367 11.80 -13.10 -9.38
N ARG A 368 10.98 -12.79 -8.36
CA ARG A 368 10.30 -13.79 -7.53
C ARG A 368 9.42 -14.72 -8.37
N ASN A 369 8.59 -14.14 -9.25
CA ASN A 369 7.68 -14.89 -10.09
C ASN A 369 8.46 -15.74 -11.12
N THR A 370 9.54 -15.21 -11.72
CA THR A 370 10.44 -15.96 -12.58
C THR A 370 11.03 -17.15 -11.84
N TYR A 371 11.50 -16.95 -10.61
CA TYR A 371 12.03 -18.01 -9.78
C TYR A 371 10.99 -19.08 -9.41
N LYS A 372 9.76 -18.68 -9.08
CA LYS A 372 8.64 -19.61 -8.82
C LYS A 372 8.36 -20.49 -10.04
N VAL A 373 8.26 -19.88 -11.23
CA VAL A 373 8.02 -20.63 -12.48
C VAL A 373 9.16 -21.60 -12.75
N PHE A 374 10.40 -21.14 -12.62
CA PHE A 374 11.59 -21.98 -12.78
C PHE A 374 11.51 -23.22 -11.88
N ARG A 375 11.30 -23.03 -10.57
CA ARG A 375 11.23 -24.12 -9.59
C ARG A 375 10.04 -25.04 -9.82
N SER A 376 8.88 -24.51 -10.24
CA SER A 376 7.72 -25.32 -10.59
C SER A 376 7.97 -26.23 -11.77
N VAL A 377 8.61 -25.70 -12.82
CA VAL A 377 8.95 -26.49 -14.02
C VAL A 377 9.99 -27.57 -13.69
N GLU A 378 11.03 -27.24 -12.90
CA GLU A 378 12.00 -28.23 -12.45
C GLU A 378 11.35 -29.38 -11.65
N ALA A 379 10.43 -29.07 -10.75
CA ALA A 379 9.69 -30.06 -9.97
C ALA A 379 8.82 -30.97 -10.86
N GLN A 380 8.17 -30.40 -11.89
CA GLN A 380 7.37 -31.16 -12.86
C GLN A 380 8.25 -32.09 -13.70
N ILE A 381 9.40 -31.60 -14.20
CA ILE A 381 10.37 -32.42 -14.95
C ILE A 381 10.88 -33.57 -14.08
N ALA A 382 11.27 -33.29 -12.83
CA ALA A 382 11.74 -34.32 -11.89
C ALA A 382 10.66 -35.37 -11.59
N SER A 383 9.37 -35.01 -11.68
CA SER A 383 8.22 -35.91 -11.49
C SER A 383 7.74 -36.57 -12.79
N ASN A 384 8.46 -36.42 -13.91
CA ASN A 384 8.08 -36.91 -15.25
C ASN A 384 6.72 -36.39 -15.73
N ILE A 385 6.31 -35.20 -15.27
CA ILE A 385 5.09 -34.54 -15.75
C ILE A 385 5.43 -33.78 -17.05
N PRO A 386 4.63 -33.94 -18.12
CA PRO A 386 4.88 -33.22 -19.36
C PRO A 386 4.79 -31.70 -19.16
N VAL A 387 5.81 -30.97 -19.61
CA VAL A 387 5.89 -29.51 -19.53
C VAL A 387 6.00 -28.91 -20.93
N ALA A 388 5.32 -27.80 -21.17
CA ALA A 388 5.42 -27.06 -22.42
C ALA A 388 6.76 -26.30 -22.54
N ILE A 389 7.37 -25.92 -21.42
CA ILE A 389 8.62 -25.17 -21.35
C ILE A 389 9.68 -26.07 -20.74
N THR A 390 10.63 -26.55 -21.55
CA THR A 390 11.72 -27.44 -21.08
C THR A 390 12.93 -26.67 -20.51
N LYS A 391 13.07 -25.38 -20.85
CA LYS A 391 14.15 -24.49 -20.37
C LYS A 391 13.53 -23.16 -19.89
N PRO A 392 12.99 -23.12 -18.68
CA PRO A 392 12.45 -21.89 -18.13
C PRO A 392 13.57 -20.87 -17.86
N LYS A 393 13.23 -19.59 -17.95
CA LYS A 393 14.11 -18.48 -17.58
C LYS A 393 14.50 -18.61 -16.10
N THR A 394 15.79 -18.50 -15.81
CA THR A 394 16.29 -18.55 -14.44
C THR A 394 16.24 -17.18 -13.76
N LEU A 395 16.39 -17.15 -12.43
CA LEU A 395 16.56 -15.91 -11.67
C LEU A 395 17.79 -15.11 -12.14
N ILE A 396 18.88 -15.82 -12.44
CA ILE A 396 20.14 -15.20 -12.91
C ILE A 396 19.95 -14.56 -14.29
N ASP A 397 19.26 -15.21 -15.22
CA ASP A 397 18.93 -14.61 -16.53
C ASP A 397 18.12 -13.31 -16.36
N GLY A 398 17.21 -13.27 -15.38
CA GLY A 398 16.43 -12.09 -15.05
C GLY A 398 17.30 -10.93 -14.56
N LEU A 399 18.25 -11.22 -13.67
CA LEU A 399 19.19 -10.23 -13.15
C LEU A 399 20.21 -9.80 -14.22
N ASP A 400 20.75 -10.72 -15.01
CA ASP A 400 21.67 -10.37 -16.11
C ASP A 400 21.00 -9.40 -17.10
N THR A 401 19.73 -9.66 -17.44
CA THR A 401 18.93 -8.75 -18.28
C THR A 401 18.80 -7.36 -17.65
N PHE A 402 18.53 -7.29 -16.33
CA PHE A 402 18.48 -6.03 -15.61
C PHE A 402 19.83 -5.28 -15.63
N PHE A 403 20.92 -5.97 -15.35
CA PHE A 403 22.26 -5.36 -15.34
C PHE A 403 22.71 -4.85 -16.71
N LEU A 404 22.17 -5.37 -17.81
CA LEU A 404 22.47 -4.86 -19.16
C LEU A 404 21.97 -3.42 -19.38
N LEU A 405 21.02 -2.92 -18.59
CA LEU A 405 20.56 -1.54 -18.65
C LEU A 405 21.61 -0.54 -18.13
N ILE A 406 22.60 -1.00 -17.38
CA ILE A 406 23.62 -0.18 -16.73
C ILE A 406 24.88 -0.15 -17.59
N LYS A 407 25.50 1.03 -17.71
CA LYS A 407 26.79 1.18 -18.44
C LYS A 407 27.86 0.25 -17.85
N LYS A 408 28.67 -0.33 -18.71
CA LYS A 408 29.61 -1.41 -18.36
C LYS A 408 30.49 -1.09 -17.15
N ASN A 409 31.11 0.07 -17.09
CA ASN A 409 32.01 0.46 -15.99
C ASN A 409 31.26 0.55 -14.63
N GLN A 410 30.06 1.10 -14.62
CA GLN A 410 29.23 1.19 -13.41
C GLN A 410 28.67 -0.17 -13.03
N ARG A 411 28.24 -0.96 -14.02
CA ARG A 411 27.78 -2.34 -13.84
C ARG A 411 28.84 -3.20 -13.17
N ASP A 412 30.08 -3.20 -13.69
CA ASP A 412 31.17 -3.99 -13.15
C ASP A 412 31.46 -3.60 -11.67
N SER A 413 31.39 -2.31 -11.35
CA SER A 413 31.51 -1.81 -9.98
C SER A 413 30.37 -2.30 -9.09
N ILE A 414 29.10 -2.25 -9.55
CA ILE A 414 27.94 -2.75 -8.80
C ILE A 414 28.07 -4.24 -8.55
N LEU A 415 28.35 -5.05 -9.59
CA LEU A 415 28.46 -6.49 -9.49
C LEU A 415 29.53 -6.94 -8.48
N SER A 416 30.66 -6.21 -8.44
CA SER A 416 31.72 -6.44 -7.46
C SER A 416 31.27 -6.09 -6.04
N LYS A 417 30.58 -4.93 -5.85
CA LYS A 417 30.11 -4.47 -4.53
C LYS A 417 29.09 -5.41 -3.90
N VAL A 418 28.20 -5.98 -4.72
CA VAL A 418 27.12 -6.83 -4.22
C VAL A 418 27.50 -8.31 -4.17
N ASP A 419 28.74 -8.66 -4.49
CA ASP A 419 29.23 -10.04 -4.60
C ASP A 419 28.29 -10.92 -5.45
N TYR A 420 28.14 -10.54 -6.73
CA TYR A 420 27.20 -11.23 -7.63
C TYR A 420 27.53 -12.70 -7.82
N GLU A 421 28.83 -13.07 -7.85
CA GLU A 421 29.27 -14.48 -7.96
C GLU A 421 28.92 -15.26 -6.68
N GLY A 422 29.05 -14.65 -5.51
CA GLY A 422 28.57 -15.22 -4.26
C GLY A 422 27.05 -15.44 -4.27
N PHE A 423 26.30 -14.48 -4.80
CA PHE A 423 24.85 -14.62 -4.93
C PHE A 423 24.44 -15.77 -5.88
N LYS A 424 25.12 -15.97 -7.00
CA LYS A 424 24.88 -17.12 -7.89
C LYS A 424 25.00 -18.45 -7.15
N LYS A 425 26.01 -18.59 -6.28
CA LYS A 425 26.17 -19.79 -5.44
C LYS A 425 25.03 -19.96 -4.44
N ILE A 426 24.52 -18.85 -3.86
CA ILE A 426 23.34 -18.91 -3.00
C ILE A 426 22.15 -19.42 -3.80
N VAL A 427 21.90 -18.91 -4.99
CA VAL A 427 20.79 -19.35 -5.87
C VAL A 427 20.93 -20.85 -6.20
N GLU A 428 22.13 -21.34 -6.50
CA GLU A 428 22.38 -22.77 -6.74
C GLU A 428 22.05 -23.63 -5.51
N GLN A 429 22.34 -23.14 -4.30
CA GLN A 429 21.97 -23.83 -3.06
C GLN A 429 20.45 -23.83 -2.86
N LYS A 430 19.79 -22.68 -3.10
CA LYS A 430 18.32 -22.57 -3.01
C LYS A 430 17.60 -23.45 -4.02
N ASN A 431 18.18 -23.67 -5.21
CA ASN A 431 17.65 -24.59 -6.21
C ASN A 431 17.65 -26.05 -5.75
N LYS A 432 18.47 -26.41 -4.79
CA LYS A 432 18.51 -27.78 -4.20
C LYS A 432 17.53 -27.95 -3.04
N MET A 433 16.94 -26.88 -2.51
CA MET A 433 15.96 -26.96 -1.43
C MET A 433 14.64 -27.57 -1.93
N PRO A 434 13.86 -28.26 -1.07
CA PRO A 434 12.52 -28.70 -1.41
C PRO A 434 11.65 -27.52 -1.87
N TYR A 435 10.79 -27.78 -2.85
CA TYR A 435 9.88 -26.77 -3.37
C TYR A 435 8.43 -27.19 -3.19
N ASP A 436 7.67 -26.40 -2.42
CA ASP A 436 6.22 -26.51 -2.30
C ASP A 436 5.57 -25.34 -3.04
N PRO A 437 4.87 -25.58 -4.16
CA PRO A 437 4.20 -24.54 -4.90
C PRO A 437 3.09 -23.80 -4.11
N SER A 438 2.48 -24.47 -3.13
CA SER A 438 1.38 -23.91 -2.32
C SER A 438 1.88 -22.95 -1.24
N ALA A 439 3.08 -23.19 -0.72
CA ALA A 439 3.69 -22.39 0.34
C ALA A 439 5.21 -22.26 0.12
N PRO A 440 5.65 -21.57 -0.97
CA PRO A 440 7.07 -21.48 -1.29
C PRO A 440 7.80 -20.68 -0.21
N ASN A 441 8.75 -21.33 0.44
CA ASN A 441 9.60 -20.71 1.45
C ASN A 441 11.06 -21.19 1.29
N PHE A 442 11.96 -20.23 1.03
CA PHE A 442 13.38 -20.46 0.88
C PHE A 442 14.21 -19.72 1.94
N ASP A 443 13.53 -19.09 2.91
CA ASP A 443 14.19 -18.26 3.91
C ASP A 443 14.95 -19.12 4.92
N THR A 444 16.11 -18.64 5.34
CA THR A 444 16.88 -19.16 6.47
C THR A 444 16.87 -18.17 7.62
N ASP A 445 17.09 -18.62 8.85
CA ASP A 445 17.14 -17.74 10.02
C ASP A 445 18.19 -16.63 9.88
N ALA A 446 19.33 -16.95 9.26
CA ALA A 446 20.38 -15.96 9.00
C ALA A 446 19.93 -14.87 8.02
N GLU A 447 19.24 -15.24 6.95
CA GLU A 447 18.67 -14.28 5.98
C GLU A 447 17.57 -13.45 6.60
N LEU A 448 16.72 -14.04 7.42
CA LEU A 448 15.68 -13.31 8.15
C LEU A 448 16.29 -12.27 9.09
N ALA A 449 17.34 -12.63 9.83
CA ALA A 449 18.05 -11.70 10.71
C ALA A 449 18.75 -10.57 9.92
N GLU A 450 19.39 -10.89 8.79
CA GLU A 450 20.01 -9.89 7.90
C GLU A 450 18.96 -8.92 7.35
N ALA A 451 17.84 -9.43 6.87
CA ALA A 451 16.76 -8.62 6.34
C ALA A 451 16.19 -7.65 7.39
N GLN A 452 15.96 -8.11 8.62
CA GLN A 452 15.49 -7.26 9.73
C GLN A 452 16.48 -6.14 10.04
N ASN A 453 17.78 -6.44 10.07
CA ASN A 453 18.81 -5.43 10.26
C ASN A 453 18.83 -4.40 9.12
N MET A 454 18.64 -4.84 7.87
CA MET A 454 18.55 -3.94 6.71
C MET A 454 17.33 -3.04 6.79
N ILE A 455 16.17 -3.58 7.17
CA ILE A 455 14.94 -2.81 7.38
C ILE A 455 15.17 -1.74 8.44
N ALA A 456 15.69 -2.10 9.61
CA ALA A 456 15.94 -1.17 10.71
C ALA A 456 16.89 -0.04 10.29
N ARG A 457 17.98 -0.37 9.59
CA ARG A 457 18.95 0.60 9.08
C ARG A 457 18.32 1.57 8.07
N ASN A 458 17.54 1.07 7.13
CA ASN A 458 16.92 1.89 6.11
C ASN A 458 15.79 2.77 6.67
N LEU A 459 15.00 2.27 7.64
CA LEU A 459 14.02 3.08 8.36
C LEU A 459 14.69 4.22 9.13
N GLN A 460 15.87 3.99 9.75
CA GLN A 460 16.60 5.06 10.43
C GLN A 460 17.10 6.12 9.45
N LYS A 461 17.60 5.71 8.27
CA LYS A 461 17.98 6.65 7.20
C LYS A 461 16.79 7.51 6.75
N GLN A 462 15.63 6.89 6.55
CA GLN A 462 14.40 7.60 6.14
C GLN A 462 13.93 8.59 7.21
N LYS A 463 13.97 8.22 8.51
CA LYS A 463 13.64 9.13 9.61
C LYS A 463 14.56 10.35 9.64
N ASN A 464 15.84 10.17 9.40
CA ASN A 464 16.79 11.29 9.34
C ASN A 464 16.42 12.25 8.18
N LEU A 465 16.10 11.71 6.99
CA LEU A 465 15.67 12.50 5.83
C LEU A 465 14.30 13.20 6.01
N MET A 466 13.46 12.73 6.92
CA MET A 466 12.19 13.40 7.26
C MET A 466 12.36 14.55 8.24
N ASN A 467 13.48 14.59 8.95
CA ASN A 467 13.77 15.61 9.97
C ASN A 467 14.67 16.74 9.43
N GLU A 468 15.24 16.57 8.24
CA GLU A 468 15.93 17.61 7.45
C GLU A 468 14.93 18.41 6.59
#